data_fb76bd93a538895df288c55893b717fb
#
_entry.id   fb76bd93a538895df288c55893b717fb
#
_cell.length_a   1.000
_cell.length_b   1.000
_cell.length_c   1.000
_cell.angle_alpha   90.00
_cell.angle_beta   90.00
_cell.angle_gamma   90.00
#
_symmetry.space_group_name_H-M   'P 1'
#
loop_
_entity.id
_entity.type
_entity.pdbx_description
1 polymer ?
#
loop_
_entity_poly.entity_id
_entity_poly.type
_entity_poly.pdbx_seq_one_letter_code
_entity_poly.pdbx_strand_id
1 'polypeptide(L)'
;MVWWQIVFLVFSIIMLLPTAASLSTNDIWWIRFFDFPRIQLLFLVGLTFIGFFFVFDLQSWWQILLSALLLFCVLYQIYHIFPYTRFSKKEVLRFSGEEKDEDFKISFLVSNVFTPNKRSDKLIDLVRDEKPKLFLTLESDKRWENELSVLEKDYPYSVKVPQDNLYGMHLYSQLPLEEMQVKYLVQDDIPSIHGYVKLTDEMSIRIHCMHPRPPSPTESETSTARDAELLLLGKELKDVHYRTLVF
;
A
#
# COMPACT_ATOMS: atom_id res chain seq x y z
N MET A 1 12.29 25.81 36.65
CA MET A 1 11.19 25.04 35.96
C MET A 1 10.38 24.36 37.03
N VAL A 2 9.07 24.44 36.95
CA VAL A 2 8.15 23.66 37.81
C VAL A 2 7.97 22.28 37.24
N TRP A 3 7.51 21.33 38.05
CA TRP A 3 7.46 19.89 37.67
C TRP A 3 6.68 19.61 36.37
N TRP A 4 5.58 20.32 36.11
CA TRP A 4 4.78 20.12 34.90
C TRP A 4 5.50 20.63 33.62
N GLN A 5 6.36 21.67 33.74
CA GLN A 5 7.22 22.10 32.64
C GLN A 5 8.26 21.03 32.27
N ILE A 6 8.79 20.32 33.31
CA ILE A 6 9.72 19.22 33.08
C ILE A 6 9.03 18.08 32.34
N VAL A 7 7.82 17.72 32.78
CA VAL A 7 7.01 16.67 32.10
C VAL A 7 6.73 17.07 30.65
N PHE A 8 6.31 18.30 30.40
CA PHE A 8 6.05 18.77 29.04
C PHE A 8 7.33 18.82 28.18
N LEU A 9 8.47 19.21 28.74
CA LEU A 9 9.77 19.16 28.06
C LEU A 9 10.14 17.73 27.64
N VAL A 10 10.04 16.77 28.57
CA VAL A 10 10.31 15.36 28.27
C VAL A 10 9.37 14.85 27.17
N PHE A 11 8.08 15.17 27.27
CA PHE A 11 7.11 14.82 26.23
C PHE A 11 7.47 15.43 24.87
N SER A 12 7.88 16.71 24.83
CA SER A 12 8.31 17.39 23.61
C SER A 12 9.53 16.72 22.97
N ILE A 13 10.47 16.24 23.76
CA ILE A 13 11.64 15.49 23.28
C ILE A 13 11.21 14.12 22.71
N ILE A 14 10.30 13.43 23.39
CA ILE A 14 9.76 12.15 22.90
C ILE A 14 9.06 12.33 21.55
N MET A 15 8.36 13.43 21.32
CA MET A 15 7.69 13.71 20.05
C MET A 15 8.63 13.90 18.86
N LEU A 16 9.93 14.07 19.07
CA LEU A 16 10.94 14.06 18.00
C LEU A 16 11.26 12.65 17.51
N LEU A 17 11.13 11.62 18.36
CA LEU A 17 11.57 10.24 18.08
C LEU A 17 10.89 9.63 16.86
N PRO A 18 9.56 9.75 16.64
CA PRO A 18 8.90 9.21 15.46
C PRO A 18 9.47 9.76 14.15
N THR A 19 9.75 11.07 14.10
CA THR A 19 10.36 11.70 12.92
C THR A 19 11.81 11.25 12.75
N ALA A 20 12.58 11.15 13.82
CA ALA A 20 13.95 10.64 13.78
C ALA A 20 14.01 9.18 13.32
N ALA A 21 13.08 8.34 13.76
CA ALA A 21 12.92 6.96 13.31
C ALA A 21 12.61 6.90 11.80
N SER A 22 11.68 7.72 11.33
CA SER A 22 11.29 7.81 9.92
C SER A 22 12.42 8.33 9.01
N LEU A 23 13.32 9.16 9.52
CA LEU A 23 14.52 9.63 8.81
C LEU A 23 15.65 8.59 8.77
N SER A 24 15.60 7.58 9.64
CA SER A 24 16.60 6.52 9.67
C SER A 24 16.51 5.66 8.40
N THR A 25 17.62 5.14 7.94
CA THR A 25 17.70 4.11 6.88
C THR A 25 17.54 2.69 7.42
N ASN A 26 17.31 2.54 8.73
CA ASN A 26 17.13 1.24 9.36
C ASN A 26 15.78 0.63 8.95
N ASP A 27 15.78 -0.61 8.53
CA ASP A 27 14.67 -1.35 7.96
C ASP A 27 13.88 -2.22 8.97
N ILE A 28 14.28 -2.17 10.26
CA ILE A 28 13.61 -2.92 11.34
C ILE A 28 12.16 -2.46 11.48
N TRP A 29 11.23 -3.41 11.63
CA TRP A 29 9.79 -3.18 11.60
C TRP A 29 9.30 -2.09 12.57
N TRP A 30 9.80 -2.02 13.83
CA TRP A 30 9.33 -1.05 14.82
C TRP A 30 9.82 0.39 14.50
N ILE A 31 10.92 0.55 13.76
CA ILE A 31 11.37 1.84 13.22
C ILE A 31 10.48 2.23 12.06
N ARG A 32 10.23 1.31 11.12
CA ARG A 32 9.34 1.53 9.97
C ARG A 32 7.87 1.71 10.38
N PHE A 33 7.46 1.24 11.56
CA PHE A 33 6.12 1.48 12.09
C PHE A 33 5.74 2.97 12.10
N PHE A 34 6.70 3.87 12.39
CA PHE A 34 6.45 5.32 12.42
C PHE A 34 6.19 5.94 11.03
N ASP A 35 6.36 5.20 9.95
CA ASP A 35 6.02 5.66 8.61
C ASP A 35 4.51 5.58 8.30
N PHE A 36 3.73 4.85 9.10
CA PHE A 36 2.29 4.63 8.85
C PHE A 36 1.37 5.68 9.50
N PRO A 37 1.43 5.99 10.82
CA PRO A 37 0.46 6.86 11.49
C PRO A 37 0.77 8.35 11.30
N ARG A 38 1.07 8.80 10.09
CA ARG A 38 1.56 10.16 9.82
C ARG A 38 0.58 11.26 10.20
N ILE A 39 -0.73 11.06 10.02
CA ILE A 39 -1.76 12.04 10.40
C ILE A 39 -1.84 12.15 11.91
N GLN A 40 -1.80 11.04 12.63
CA GLN A 40 -1.81 11.01 14.09
C GLN A 40 -0.55 11.68 14.66
N LEU A 41 0.62 11.41 14.06
CA LEU A 41 1.88 12.03 14.43
C LEU A 41 1.86 13.53 14.15
N LEU A 42 1.33 13.99 13.01
CA LEU A 42 1.15 15.40 12.71
C LEU A 42 0.28 16.09 13.76
N PHE A 43 -0.83 15.47 14.14
CA PHE A 43 -1.71 16.03 15.17
C PHE A 43 -1.01 16.15 16.52
N LEU A 44 -0.33 15.09 16.98
CA LEU A 44 0.35 15.06 18.27
C LEU A 44 1.52 16.07 18.32
N VAL A 45 2.38 16.05 17.30
CA VAL A 45 3.52 16.98 17.27
C VAL A 45 3.07 18.43 17.06
N GLY A 46 1.99 18.65 16.29
CA GLY A 46 1.40 19.98 16.09
C GLY A 46 0.83 20.57 17.38
N LEU A 47 0.07 19.77 18.14
CA LEU A 47 -0.41 20.18 19.47
C LEU A 47 0.75 20.45 20.43
N THR A 48 1.79 19.62 20.40
CA THR A 48 2.99 19.82 21.22
C THR A 48 3.71 21.10 20.85
N PHE A 49 3.86 21.37 19.55
CA PHE A 49 4.48 22.61 19.05
C PHE A 49 3.70 23.85 19.49
N ILE A 50 2.38 23.85 19.35
CA ILE A 50 1.53 24.96 19.81
C ILE A 50 1.60 25.11 21.32
N GLY A 51 1.47 24.01 22.08
CA GLY A 51 1.54 24.00 23.55
C GLY A 51 2.89 24.52 24.08
N PHE A 52 3.97 24.35 23.30
CA PHE A 52 5.30 24.79 23.68
C PHE A 52 5.36 26.31 23.95
N PHE A 53 4.64 27.10 23.17
CA PHE A 53 4.60 28.58 23.36
C PHE A 53 3.74 29.02 24.54
N PHE A 54 2.89 28.15 25.10
CA PHE A 54 2.17 28.43 26.34
C PHE A 54 2.97 28.05 27.59
N VAL A 55 3.99 27.20 27.42
CA VAL A 55 4.78 26.65 28.51
C VAL A 55 6.11 27.38 28.67
N PHE A 56 6.71 27.87 27.56
CA PHE A 56 8.06 28.40 27.51
C PHE A 56 8.09 29.75 26.78
N ASP A 57 8.91 30.69 27.31
CA ASP A 57 8.98 32.07 26.82
C ASP A 57 9.98 32.32 25.67
N LEU A 58 10.64 31.26 25.19
CA LEU A 58 11.69 31.28 24.16
C LEU A 58 12.90 32.19 24.47
N GLN A 59 13.19 32.40 25.74
CA GLN A 59 14.31 33.25 26.17
C GLN A 59 15.67 32.55 26.16
N SER A 60 15.65 31.19 26.17
CA SER A 60 16.85 30.36 26.19
C SER A 60 17.09 29.73 24.84
N TRP A 61 18.36 29.60 24.42
CA TRP A 61 18.73 28.97 23.15
C TRP A 61 18.17 27.56 22.95
N TRP A 62 18.08 26.76 24.03
CA TRP A 62 17.54 25.41 23.94
C TRP A 62 16.03 25.38 23.70
N GLN A 63 15.28 26.40 24.17
CA GLN A 63 13.84 26.55 23.91
C GLN A 63 13.60 26.86 22.42
N ILE A 64 14.43 27.77 21.87
CA ILE A 64 14.39 28.12 20.44
C ILE A 64 14.74 26.89 19.60
N LEU A 65 15.80 26.14 19.95
CA LEU A 65 16.22 24.96 19.24
C LEU A 65 15.10 23.88 19.26
N LEU A 66 14.53 23.59 20.43
CA LEU A 66 13.49 22.58 20.56
C LEU A 66 12.20 22.96 19.79
N SER A 67 11.81 24.25 19.84
CA SER A 67 10.67 24.72 19.04
C SER A 67 10.92 24.60 17.55
N ALA A 68 12.14 24.87 17.07
CA ALA A 68 12.53 24.70 15.68
C ALA A 68 12.51 23.21 15.27
N LEU A 69 12.96 22.30 16.13
CA LEU A 69 12.91 20.86 15.89
C LEU A 69 11.46 20.35 15.83
N LEU A 70 10.58 20.81 16.72
CA LEU A 70 9.15 20.48 16.67
C LEU A 70 8.50 20.99 15.39
N LEU A 71 8.82 22.23 14.97
CA LEU A 71 8.35 22.78 13.70
C LEU A 71 8.84 21.94 12.52
N PHE A 72 10.11 21.55 12.53
CA PHE A 72 10.66 20.64 11.50
C PHE A 72 9.86 19.33 11.44
N CYS A 73 9.54 18.72 12.59
CA CYS A 73 8.72 17.51 12.63
C CYS A 73 7.32 17.74 12.03
N VAL A 74 6.67 18.87 12.34
CA VAL A 74 5.37 19.23 11.74
C VAL A 74 5.49 19.32 10.21
N LEU A 75 6.48 20.08 9.71
CA LEU A 75 6.70 20.27 8.27
C LEU A 75 7.05 18.96 7.57
N TYR A 76 7.84 18.09 8.22
CA TYR A 76 8.17 16.76 7.71
C TYR A 76 6.92 15.89 7.53
N GLN A 77 6.04 15.84 8.52
CA GLN A 77 4.80 15.08 8.40
C GLN A 77 3.88 15.68 7.30
N ILE A 78 3.75 16.99 7.24
CA ILE A 78 2.98 17.68 6.19
C ILE A 78 3.53 17.31 4.81
N TYR A 79 4.85 17.34 4.61
CA TYR A 79 5.49 16.99 3.34
C TYR A 79 5.10 15.59 2.88
N HIS A 80 5.14 14.60 3.77
CA HIS A 80 4.78 13.21 3.45
C HIS A 80 3.28 12.98 3.27
N ILE A 81 2.42 13.78 3.91
CA ILE A 81 0.96 13.69 3.77
C ILE A 81 0.48 14.43 2.52
N PHE A 82 1.15 15.52 2.13
CA PHE A 82 0.70 16.42 1.07
C PHE A 82 0.36 15.72 -0.25
N PRO A 83 1.14 14.75 -0.77
CA PRO A 83 0.84 14.04 -2.02
C PRO A 83 -0.55 13.34 -2.02
N TYR A 84 -1.04 12.95 -0.85
CA TYR A 84 -2.33 12.25 -0.67
C TYR A 84 -3.50 13.19 -0.42
N THR A 85 -3.27 14.49 -0.47
CA THR A 85 -4.33 15.50 -0.27
C THR A 85 -4.98 15.91 -1.60
N ARG A 86 -6.17 16.54 -1.49
CA ARG A 86 -6.84 17.12 -2.65
C ARG A 86 -6.08 18.30 -3.30
N PHE A 87 -5.08 18.85 -2.63
CA PHE A 87 -4.28 19.99 -3.09
C PHE A 87 -3.07 19.56 -3.94
N SER A 88 -2.71 18.28 -3.90
CA SER A 88 -1.65 17.72 -4.74
C SER A 88 -2.14 17.48 -6.16
N LYS A 89 -1.20 17.55 -7.11
CA LYS A 89 -1.46 17.15 -8.50
C LYS A 89 -1.83 15.68 -8.54
N LYS A 90 -2.94 15.37 -9.21
CA LYS A 90 -3.35 13.96 -9.41
C LYS A 90 -2.40 13.30 -10.41
N GLU A 91 -1.74 12.24 -9.98
CA GLU A 91 -0.86 11.43 -10.83
C GLU A 91 -1.69 10.55 -11.77
N VAL A 92 -2.80 9.99 -11.28
CA VAL A 92 -3.78 9.25 -12.08
C VAL A 92 -4.90 10.19 -12.48
N LEU A 93 -5.02 10.44 -13.78
CA LEU A 93 -6.07 11.29 -14.32
C LEU A 93 -7.42 10.58 -14.26
N ARG A 94 -8.46 11.33 -13.90
CA ARG A 94 -9.82 10.82 -13.99
C ARG A 94 -10.18 10.63 -15.47
N PHE A 95 -10.79 9.49 -15.78
CA PHE A 95 -11.34 9.28 -17.13
C PHE A 95 -12.37 10.35 -17.44
N SER A 96 -12.21 11.01 -18.61
CA SER A 96 -13.09 12.07 -19.11
C SER A 96 -13.66 11.75 -20.51
N GLY A 97 -13.48 10.51 -20.99
CA GLY A 97 -14.00 10.05 -22.27
C GLY A 97 -15.52 9.79 -22.24
N GLU A 98 -16.13 9.68 -23.41
CA GLU A 98 -17.53 9.28 -23.56
C GLU A 98 -17.72 7.78 -23.22
N GLU A 99 -18.93 7.40 -22.79
CA GLU A 99 -19.26 5.98 -22.46
C GLU A 99 -19.10 5.02 -23.66
N LYS A 100 -19.06 5.54 -24.87
CA LYS A 100 -18.89 4.77 -26.11
C LYS A 100 -17.54 4.03 -26.23
N ASP A 101 -16.54 4.38 -25.41
CA ASP A 101 -15.22 3.72 -25.42
C ASP A 101 -15.16 2.52 -24.47
N GLU A 102 -16.23 1.74 -24.33
CA GLU A 102 -16.29 0.58 -23.43
C GLU A 102 -15.23 -0.49 -23.74
N ASP A 103 -14.85 -0.65 -25.00
CA ASP A 103 -13.83 -1.60 -25.45
C ASP A 103 -12.42 -1.27 -24.91
N PHE A 104 -12.19 -0.02 -24.49
CA PHE A 104 -10.94 0.45 -23.92
C PHE A 104 -10.96 0.62 -22.40
N LYS A 105 -12.07 0.27 -21.75
CA LYS A 105 -12.21 0.32 -20.30
C LYS A 105 -11.95 -1.04 -19.71
N ILE A 106 -11.16 -1.07 -18.65
CA ILE A 106 -10.96 -2.24 -17.82
C ILE A 106 -11.40 -1.92 -16.40
N SER A 107 -12.35 -2.69 -15.87
CA SER A 107 -12.72 -2.64 -14.46
C SER A 107 -11.98 -3.74 -13.71
N PHE A 108 -11.42 -3.38 -12.56
CA PHE A 108 -10.61 -4.27 -11.76
C PHE A 108 -11.07 -4.21 -10.29
N LEU A 109 -11.28 -5.37 -9.67
CA LEU A 109 -11.60 -5.49 -8.26
C LEU A 109 -10.45 -6.22 -7.57
N VAL A 110 -9.90 -5.64 -6.50
CA VAL A 110 -8.90 -6.29 -5.65
C VAL A 110 -9.48 -6.49 -4.26
N SER A 111 -9.35 -7.68 -3.73
CA SER A 111 -9.81 -8.02 -2.39
C SER A 111 -8.76 -8.85 -1.64
N ASN A 112 -8.26 -8.32 -0.54
CA ASN A 112 -7.61 -9.15 0.46
C ASN A 112 -8.72 -9.90 1.23
N VAL A 113 -8.77 -11.20 1.07
CA VAL A 113 -9.87 -12.01 1.59
C VAL A 113 -9.61 -12.53 3.01
N PHE A 114 -8.36 -12.48 3.44
CA PHE A 114 -7.89 -13.03 4.71
C PHE A 114 -8.22 -14.52 4.85
N THR A 115 -7.24 -15.38 4.64
CA THR A 115 -7.41 -16.85 4.58
C THR A 115 -8.35 -17.45 5.64
N PRO A 116 -8.31 -17.05 6.94
CA PRO A 116 -9.23 -17.56 7.95
C PRO A 116 -10.69 -17.11 7.82
N ASN A 117 -10.95 -16.04 7.04
CA ASN A 117 -12.31 -15.54 6.84
C ASN A 117 -13.13 -16.53 6.00
N LYS A 118 -14.36 -16.86 6.44
CA LYS A 118 -15.24 -17.83 5.82
C LYS A 118 -16.39 -17.21 5.01
N ARG A 119 -16.36 -15.89 4.78
CA ARG A 119 -17.44 -15.13 4.12
C ARG A 119 -17.19 -14.95 2.62
N SER A 120 -16.94 -16.06 1.89
CA SER A 120 -16.81 -16.04 0.43
C SER A 120 -18.11 -15.62 -0.26
N ASP A 121 -19.27 -15.88 0.37
CA ASP A 121 -20.58 -15.41 -0.05
C ASP A 121 -20.58 -13.91 -0.38
N LYS A 122 -20.02 -13.08 0.50
CA LYS A 122 -19.96 -11.62 0.30
C LYS A 122 -19.11 -11.20 -0.90
N LEU A 123 -17.98 -11.87 -1.12
CA LEU A 123 -17.15 -11.56 -2.27
C LEU A 123 -17.84 -12.02 -3.57
N ILE A 124 -18.46 -13.20 -3.57
CA ILE A 124 -19.22 -13.73 -4.72
C ILE A 124 -20.35 -12.76 -5.09
N ASP A 125 -21.11 -12.30 -4.09
CA ASP A 125 -22.20 -11.35 -4.32
C ASP A 125 -21.66 -10.03 -4.86
N LEU A 126 -20.57 -9.47 -4.28
CA LEU A 126 -19.93 -8.26 -4.76
C LEU A 126 -19.44 -8.39 -6.21
N VAL A 127 -18.80 -9.51 -6.56
CA VAL A 127 -18.32 -9.74 -7.93
C VAL A 127 -19.50 -9.85 -8.92
N ARG A 128 -20.63 -10.45 -8.50
CA ARG A 128 -21.83 -10.56 -9.33
C ARG A 128 -22.55 -9.23 -9.52
N ASP A 129 -22.53 -8.37 -8.51
CA ASP A 129 -23.14 -7.05 -8.55
C ASP A 129 -22.30 -6.07 -9.40
N GLU A 130 -20.99 -5.98 -9.14
CA GLU A 130 -20.09 -5.04 -9.80
C GLU A 130 -19.62 -5.52 -11.19
N LYS A 131 -19.61 -6.82 -11.43
CA LYS A 131 -19.20 -7.47 -12.70
C LYS A 131 -17.86 -6.93 -13.25
N PRO A 132 -16.80 -6.90 -12.45
CA PRO A 132 -15.53 -6.39 -12.91
C PRO A 132 -14.99 -7.26 -14.06
N LYS A 133 -14.29 -6.66 -15.03
CA LYS A 133 -13.63 -7.44 -16.10
C LYS A 133 -12.52 -8.35 -15.55
N LEU A 134 -11.86 -7.91 -14.47
CA LEU A 134 -10.89 -8.72 -13.72
C LEU A 134 -11.14 -8.60 -12.23
N PHE A 135 -10.84 -9.66 -11.49
CA PHE A 135 -10.68 -9.53 -10.04
C PHE A 135 -9.51 -10.36 -9.51
N LEU A 136 -8.89 -9.83 -8.46
CA LEU A 136 -7.75 -10.44 -7.78
C LEU A 136 -8.13 -10.68 -6.32
N THR A 137 -7.88 -11.89 -5.84
CA THR A 137 -7.91 -12.17 -4.40
C THR A 137 -6.50 -12.33 -3.87
N LEU A 138 -6.23 -11.73 -2.72
CA LEU A 138 -5.00 -11.87 -1.96
C LEU A 138 -5.31 -12.62 -0.66
N GLU A 139 -4.32 -13.33 -0.12
CA GLU A 139 -4.45 -14.19 1.06
C GLU A 139 -5.47 -15.32 0.84
N SER A 140 -5.48 -15.92 -0.34
CA SER A 140 -6.43 -16.96 -0.73
C SER A 140 -5.77 -18.36 -0.79
N ASP A 141 -6.37 -19.29 -0.06
CA ASP A 141 -5.98 -20.69 0.04
C ASP A 141 -6.79 -21.59 -0.93
N LYS A 142 -6.59 -22.91 -0.82
CA LYS A 142 -7.32 -23.89 -1.63
C LYS A 142 -8.83 -23.90 -1.34
N ARG A 143 -9.25 -23.56 -0.13
CA ARG A 143 -10.67 -23.42 0.21
C ARG A 143 -11.29 -22.25 -0.55
N TRP A 144 -10.64 -21.08 -0.54
CA TRP A 144 -11.07 -19.91 -1.32
C TRP A 144 -11.16 -20.21 -2.81
N GLU A 145 -10.15 -20.92 -3.37
CA GLU A 145 -10.20 -21.36 -4.77
C GLU A 145 -11.45 -22.20 -5.07
N ASN A 146 -11.76 -23.18 -4.20
CA ASN A 146 -12.92 -24.04 -4.37
C ASN A 146 -14.24 -23.27 -4.25
N GLU A 147 -14.36 -22.35 -3.27
CA GLU A 147 -15.57 -21.56 -3.06
C GLU A 147 -15.82 -20.55 -4.19
N LEU A 148 -14.75 -19.99 -4.78
CA LEU A 148 -14.85 -19.07 -5.92
C LEU A 148 -15.04 -19.78 -7.27
N SER A 149 -14.96 -21.10 -7.33
CA SER A 149 -15.17 -21.86 -8.58
C SER A 149 -16.53 -21.63 -9.24
N VAL A 150 -17.54 -21.22 -8.47
CA VAL A 150 -18.86 -20.83 -8.96
C VAL A 150 -18.85 -19.62 -9.92
N LEU A 151 -17.75 -18.83 -9.91
CA LEU A 151 -17.56 -17.68 -10.79
C LEU A 151 -16.80 -18.01 -12.07
N GLU A 152 -16.21 -19.22 -12.20
CA GLU A 152 -15.37 -19.59 -13.35
C GLU A 152 -16.14 -19.60 -14.69
N LYS A 153 -17.45 -19.82 -14.63
CA LYS A 153 -18.29 -19.74 -15.84
C LYS A 153 -18.29 -18.33 -16.44
N ASP A 154 -18.28 -17.31 -15.58
CA ASP A 154 -18.31 -15.91 -15.97
C ASP A 154 -16.90 -15.34 -16.15
N TYR A 155 -15.89 -16.00 -15.57
CA TYR A 155 -14.46 -15.64 -15.60
C TYR A 155 -13.63 -16.84 -16.10
N PRO A 156 -13.64 -17.13 -17.41
CA PRO A 156 -13.05 -18.35 -17.96
C PRO A 156 -11.52 -18.37 -17.95
N TYR A 157 -10.89 -17.22 -17.75
CA TYR A 157 -9.44 -17.14 -17.68
C TYR A 157 -9.01 -16.89 -16.24
N SER A 158 -8.05 -17.66 -15.73
CA SER A 158 -7.57 -17.49 -14.36
C SER A 158 -6.13 -17.95 -14.18
N VAL A 159 -5.47 -17.33 -13.20
CA VAL A 159 -4.19 -17.81 -12.65
C VAL A 159 -4.39 -17.97 -11.16
N LYS A 160 -4.16 -19.17 -10.64
CA LYS A 160 -4.46 -19.51 -9.24
C LYS A 160 -3.19 -20.02 -8.56
N VAL A 161 -2.83 -19.40 -7.47
CA VAL A 161 -1.69 -19.76 -6.61
C VAL A 161 -2.20 -19.88 -5.17
N PRO A 162 -2.89 -20.98 -4.82
CA PRO A 162 -3.38 -21.18 -3.46
C PRO A 162 -2.23 -21.45 -2.51
N GLN A 163 -2.20 -20.73 -1.38
CA GLN A 163 -1.24 -20.95 -0.30
C GLN A 163 -1.87 -20.74 1.07
N ASP A 164 -1.40 -21.50 2.07
CA ASP A 164 -1.91 -21.45 3.45
C ASP A 164 -1.16 -20.45 4.33
N ASN A 165 -0.15 -19.76 3.76
CA ASN A 165 0.75 -18.85 4.45
C ASN A 165 0.34 -17.37 4.38
N LEU A 166 -0.92 -17.05 4.04
CA LEU A 166 -1.47 -15.70 3.82
C LEU A 166 -0.94 -14.98 2.55
N TYR A 167 -0.19 -15.66 1.67
CA TYR A 167 0.35 -15.06 0.44
C TYR A 167 -0.18 -15.69 -0.85
N GLY A 168 -1.13 -16.61 -0.76
CA GLY A 168 -1.83 -17.12 -1.94
C GLY A 168 -2.62 -16.02 -2.64
N MET A 169 -2.70 -16.12 -3.98
CA MET A 169 -3.45 -15.16 -4.79
C MET A 169 -4.11 -15.84 -5.99
N HIS A 170 -5.30 -15.35 -6.33
CA HIS A 170 -6.03 -15.83 -7.50
C HIS A 170 -6.47 -14.65 -8.35
N LEU A 171 -6.04 -14.65 -9.62
CA LEU A 171 -6.48 -13.72 -10.64
C LEU A 171 -7.55 -14.38 -11.49
N TYR A 172 -8.69 -13.73 -11.67
CA TYR A 172 -9.78 -14.16 -12.54
C TYR A 172 -10.06 -13.06 -13.56
N SER A 173 -10.37 -13.47 -14.81
CA SER A 173 -10.58 -12.53 -15.90
C SER A 173 -11.69 -13.01 -16.85
N GLN A 174 -12.52 -12.06 -17.31
CA GLN A 174 -13.41 -12.24 -18.45
C GLN A 174 -12.66 -12.10 -19.77
N LEU A 175 -11.51 -11.43 -19.76
CA LEU A 175 -10.67 -11.16 -20.92
C LEU A 175 -9.55 -12.20 -21.02
N PRO A 176 -9.08 -12.53 -22.24
CA PRO A 176 -7.96 -13.43 -22.40
C PRO A 176 -6.71 -12.98 -21.67
N LEU A 177 -6.06 -13.92 -21.00
CA LEU A 177 -4.78 -13.73 -20.32
C LEU A 177 -3.68 -14.35 -21.20
N GLU A 178 -2.61 -13.58 -21.45
CA GLU A 178 -1.50 -13.99 -22.33
C GLU A 178 -0.18 -13.94 -21.56
N GLU A 179 0.73 -14.86 -21.84
CA GLU A 179 2.08 -14.96 -21.30
C GLU A 179 2.15 -14.89 -19.77
N MET A 180 1.14 -15.48 -19.11
CA MET A 180 1.05 -15.43 -17.65
C MET A 180 2.16 -16.24 -17.00
N GLN A 181 2.84 -15.62 -16.04
CA GLN A 181 3.93 -16.20 -15.28
C GLN A 181 3.70 -15.97 -13.79
N VAL A 182 3.89 -17.01 -13.00
CA VAL A 182 4.02 -16.90 -11.55
C VAL A 182 5.50 -16.83 -11.22
N LYS A 183 5.92 -15.78 -10.54
CA LYS A 183 7.31 -15.56 -10.13
C LYS A 183 7.41 -15.47 -8.61
N TYR A 184 8.57 -15.84 -8.09
CA TYR A 184 9.01 -15.69 -6.72
C TYR A 184 10.24 -14.79 -6.76
N LEU A 185 10.04 -13.46 -6.63
CA LEU A 185 11.09 -12.48 -6.97
C LEU A 185 12.20 -12.40 -5.95
N VAL A 186 11.88 -12.52 -4.67
CA VAL A 186 12.84 -12.37 -3.57
C VAL A 186 12.73 -13.53 -2.58
N GLN A 187 11.51 -13.93 -2.22
CA GLN A 187 11.23 -15.00 -1.26
C GLN A 187 10.50 -16.13 -1.96
N ASP A 188 10.91 -17.38 -1.71
CA ASP A 188 10.41 -18.58 -2.39
C ASP A 188 8.94 -18.91 -2.05
N ASP A 189 8.39 -18.29 -1.00
CA ASP A 189 7.05 -18.49 -0.52
C ASP A 189 6.10 -17.29 -0.79
N ILE A 190 6.57 -16.25 -1.49
CA ILE A 190 5.81 -15.06 -1.85
C ILE A 190 5.65 -15.02 -3.38
N PRO A 191 4.49 -15.45 -3.92
CA PRO A 191 4.24 -15.42 -5.35
C PRO A 191 3.89 -14.02 -5.84
N SER A 192 4.16 -13.77 -7.10
CA SER A 192 3.65 -12.65 -7.86
C SER A 192 3.18 -13.13 -9.24
N ILE A 193 2.13 -12.53 -9.79
CA ILE A 193 1.56 -12.90 -11.08
C ILE A 193 1.87 -11.79 -12.07
N HIS A 194 2.45 -12.15 -13.20
CA HIS A 194 2.86 -11.25 -14.27
C HIS A 194 2.36 -11.74 -15.62
N GLY A 195 2.00 -10.83 -16.53
CA GLY A 195 1.55 -11.19 -17.87
C GLY A 195 0.80 -10.06 -18.54
N TYR A 196 -0.05 -10.42 -19.49
CA TYR A 196 -0.82 -9.47 -20.27
C TYR A 196 -2.30 -9.82 -20.25
N VAL A 197 -3.14 -8.80 -20.25
CA VAL A 197 -4.60 -8.88 -20.44
C VAL A 197 -4.88 -8.34 -21.83
N LYS A 198 -5.47 -9.17 -22.70
CA LYS A 198 -5.85 -8.77 -24.05
C LYS A 198 -7.17 -7.99 -23.99
N LEU A 199 -7.16 -6.73 -24.37
CA LEU A 199 -8.36 -5.88 -24.45
C LEU A 199 -9.02 -5.99 -25.82
N THR A 200 -8.21 -5.89 -26.87
CA THR A 200 -8.63 -6.05 -28.28
C THR A 200 -7.57 -6.88 -29.02
N ASP A 201 -7.80 -7.22 -30.30
CA ASP A 201 -6.80 -7.95 -31.07
C ASP A 201 -5.48 -7.16 -31.26
N GLU A 202 -5.53 -5.84 -31.13
CA GLU A 202 -4.37 -4.95 -31.31
C GLU A 202 -3.83 -4.37 -29.98
N MET A 203 -4.52 -4.61 -28.85
CA MET A 203 -4.19 -3.97 -27.58
C MET A 203 -4.18 -4.95 -26.43
N SER A 204 -3.04 -5.05 -25.78
CA SER A 204 -2.88 -5.71 -24.47
C SER A 204 -2.36 -4.74 -23.43
N ILE A 205 -2.74 -4.97 -22.17
CA ILE A 205 -2.24 -4.26 -20.99
C ILE A 205 -1.37 -5.22 -20.21
N ARG A 206 -0.18 -4.80 -19.84
CA ARG A 206 0.69 -5.54 -18.93
C ARG A 206 0.17 -5.44 -17.51
N ILE A 207 0.13 -6.55 -16.78
CA ILE A 207 -0.28 -6.57 -15.39
C ILE A 207 0.77 -7.23 -14.50
N HIS A 208 0.87 -6.70 -13.28
CA HIS A 208 1.69 -7.26 -12.19
C HIS A 208 0.84 -7.27 -10.93
N CYS A 209 0.56 -8.47 -10.41
CA CYS A 209 -0.12 -8.66 -9.13
C CYS A 209 0.92 -9.06 -8.10
N MET A 210 1.07 -8.27 -7.05
CA MET A 210 2.08 -8.44 -6.02
C MET A 210 1.46 -8.33 -4.63
N HIS A 211 1.96 -9.12 -3.70
CA HIS A 211 1.57 -9.05 -2.30
C HIS A 211 2.80 -9.26 -1.41
N PRO A 212 3.74 -8.27 -1.38
CA PRO A 212 4.99 -8.42 -0.67
C PRO A 212 4.78 -8.40 0.84
N ARG A 213 5.61 -9.18 1.57
CA ARG A 213 5.52 -9.34 3.02
C ARG A 213 5.82 -8.03 3.75
N PRO A 214 4.89 -7.49 4.57
CA PRO A 214 5.12 -6.25 5.30
C PRO A 214 6.09 -6.46 6.47
N PRO A 215 6.88 -5.43 6.85
CA PRO A 215 7.62 -5.46 8.10
C PRO A 215 6.65 -5.33 9.27
N SER A 216 6.52 -6.41 10.04
CA SER A 216 5.67 -6.46 11.24
C SER A 216 6.17 -7.54 12.20
N PRO A 217 5.78 -7.51 13.49
CA PRO A 217 6.23 -8.49 14.48
C PRO A 217 5.92 -9.94 14.13
N THR A 218 4.87 -10.16 13.34
CA THR A 218 4.36 -11.50 13.00
C THR A 218 4.75 -11.96 11.59
N GLU A 219 5.28 -11.04 10.73
CA GLU A 219 5.53 -11.31 9.33
C GLU A 219 7.03 -11.27 8.99
N SER A 220 7.67 -10.13 9.17
CA SER A 220 9.08 -9.93 8.87
C SER A 220 9.71 -8.91 9.81
N GLU A 221 10.88 -9.25 10.36
CA GLU A 221 11.63 -8.32 11.22
C GLU A 221 12.07 -7.05 10.49
N THR A 222 12.25 -7.13 9.15
CA THR A 222 12.75 -6.03 8.33
C THR A 222 11.89 -5.79 7.09
N SER A 223 11.98 -4.60 6.50
CA SER A 223 11.35 -4.26 5.23
C SER A 223 12.16 -4.67 4.00
N THR A 224 13.38 -5.18 4.18
CA THR A 224 14.36 -5.44 3.10
C THR A 224 13.77 -6.26 1.95
N ALA A 225 13.08 -7.37 2.25
CA ALA A 225 12.53 -8.26 1.21
C ALA A 225 11.44 -7.57 0.40
N ARG A 226 10.49 -6.90 1.08
CA ARG A 226 9.44 -6.11 0.44
C ARG A 226 10.02 -5.02 -0.46
N ASP A 227 10.96 -4.26 0.07
CA ASP A 227 11.55 -3.11 -0.65
C ASP A 227 12.37 -3.59 -1.85
N ALA A 228 13.07 -4.74 -1.75
CA ALA A 228 13.76 -5.37 -2.85
C ALA A 228 12.80 -5.83 -3.95
N GLU A 229 11.66 -6.43 -3.59
CA GLU A 229 10.65 -6.88 -4.53
C GLU A 229 10.04 -5.72 -5.32
N LEU A 230 9.68 -4.62 -4.63
CA LEU A 230 9.18 -3.40 -5.27
C LEU A 230 10.25 -2.73 -6.16
N LEU A 231 11.51 -2.72 -5.73
CA LEU A 231 12.61 -2.17 -6.53
C LEU A 231 12.91 -2.99 -7.78
N LEU A 232 12.81 -4.33 -7.72
CA LEU A 232 12.96 -5.20 -8.88
C LEU A 232 11.89 -4.89 -9.93
N LEU A 233 10.62 -4.79 -9.50
CA LEU A 233 9.54 -4.41 -10.40
C LEU A 233 9.74 -2.99 -10.94
N GLY A 234 10.09 -2.02 -10.09
CA GLY A 234 10.34 -0.64 -10.51
C GLY A 234 11.45 -0.53 -11.56
N LYS A 235 12.52 -1.35 -11.46
CA LYS A 235 13.57 -1.42 -12.48
C LYS A 235 13.07 -2.04 -13.78
N GLU A 236 12.25 -3.09 -13.70
CA GLU A 236 11.66 -3.73 -14.88
C GLU A 236 10.75 -2.78 -15.63
N LEU A 237 10.05 -1.90 -14.93
CA LEU A 237 9.09 -0.96 -15.51
C LEU A 237 9.71 0.37 -16.01
N LYS A 238 10.93 0.71 -15.58
CA LYS A 238 11.55 2.02 -15.85
C LYS A 238 11.67 2.35 -17.33
N ASP A 239 11.93 1.36 -18.17
CA ASP A 239 12.18 1.53 -19.60
C ASP A 239 11.01 1.01 -20.48
N VAL A 240 9.88 0.69 -19.85
CA VAL A 240 8.73 0.11 -20.54
C VAL A 240 7.72 1.20 -20.90
N HIS A 241 7.48 1.37 -22.20
CA HIS A 241 6.49 2.30 -22.74
C HIS A 241 5.08 1.67 -22.88
N TYR A 242 4.86 0.49 -22.34
CA TYR A 242 3.56 -0.20 -22.38
C TYR A 242 2.64 0.29 -21.26
N ARG A 243 1.33 0.29 -21.56
CA ARG A 243 0.32 0.49 -20.52
C ARG A 243 0.43 -0.64 -19.50
N THR A 244 0.75 -0.30 -18.27
CA THR A 244 1.00 -1.28 -17.21
C THR A 244 0.13 -0.96 -16.00
N LEU A 245 -0.45 -2.00 -15.40
CA LEU A 245 -1.17 -1.96 -14.12
C LEU A 245 -0.38 -2.77 -13.09
N VAL A 246 -0.18 -2.20 -11.92
CA VAL A 246 0.45 -2.84 -10.77
C VAL A 246 -0.55 -2.85 -9.61
N PHE A 247 -0.74 -4.01 -9.01
CA PHE A 247 -1.68 -4.24 -7.90
C PHE A 247 -0.96 -4.91 -6.74
#